data_0e2aa67e0414e16536957481692de6ac
#
_entry.id   0e2aa67e0414e16536957481692de6ac
#
_cell.length_a   1.000
_cell.length_b   1.000
_cell.length_c   1.000
_cell.angle_alpha   90.00
_cell.angle_beta   90.00
_cell.angle_gamma   90.00
#
_symmetry.space_group_name_H-M   'P 1'
#
loop_
_entity.id
_entity.type
_entity.pdbx_description
1 polymer ?
#
loop_
_entity_poly.entity_id
_entity_poly.type
_entity_poly.pdbx_seq_one_letter_code
_entity_poly.pdbx_strand_id
1 'polypeptide(L)'
;MLGAMSQAGQEQMNQAQISQGYGSMGNIGNPRQPAPSPSLSIGQNPCKSWIPVARIADMLLNPGGQYEFDGETRTYPDTKLVYWCGGNPFHHHQDLNRLVRAWRKPETIIVNEPWWTATAKFSDIVLPSTTTLERKDIGATSRDRFILAMDKAIEPVGDARNDFDIFRGLAQRLGTYNEFTEGREPEDWLRHIYDR
;
A
#
# COMPACT_ATOMS: atom_id res chain seq x y z
N MET A 1 -12.43 0.99 8.77
CA MET A 1 -11.80 -0.30 8.41
C MET A 1 -10.43 0.03 7.82
N LEU A 2 -9.46 0.25 8.70
CA LEU A 2 -8.06 0.40 8.31
C LEU A 2 -7.60 -1.01 7.91
N GLY A 3 -7.68 -1.32 6.63
CA GLY A 3 -6.97 -2.46 6.11
C GLY A 3 -5.48 -2.15 6.22
N ALA A 4 -4.83 -2.62 7.28
CA ALA A 4 -3.43 -2.94 7.14
C ALA A 4 -3.32 -3.69 5.81
N MET A 5 -2.36 -3.35 4.97
CA MET A 5 -2.10 -4.17 3.78
C MET A 5 -1.98 -5.59 4.29
N SER A 6 -2.95 -6.43 3.95
CA SER A 6 -2.99 -7.79 4.48
C SER A 6 -1.75 -8.52 3.99
N GLN A 7 -1.36 -9.58 4.69
CA GLN A 7 -0.35 -10.51 4.21
C GLN A 7 -0.61 -10.88 2.74
N ALA A 8 -1.88 -11.02 2.35
CA ALA A 8 -2.31 -11.18 0.97
C ALA A 8 -2.02 -9.95 0.08
N GLY A 9 -2.10 -8.74 0.58
CA GLY A 9 -1.70 -7.54 -0.16
C GLY A 9 -0.19 -7.47 -0.34
N GLN A 10 0.59 -7.90 0.65
CA GLN A 10 2.04 -8.05 0.53
C GLN A 10 2.42 -9.23 -0.37
N GLU A 11 1.73 -10.35 -0.29
CA GLU A 11 1.92 -11.47 -1.20
C GLU A 11 1.52 -11.12 -2.63
N GLN A 12 0.46 -10.31 -2.83
CA GLN A 12 0.10 -9.81 -4.16
C GLN A 12 1.07 -8.75 -4.68
N MET A 13 1.59 -7.87 -3.83
CA MET A 13 2.68 -6.98 -4.22
C MET A 13 3.94 -7.77 -4.56
N ASN A 14 4.25 -8.81 -3.82
CA ASN A 14 5.34 -9.72 -4.13
C ASN A 14 5.07 -10.52 -5.42
N GLN A 15 3.83 -10.97 -5.66
CA GLN A 15 3.45 -11.64 -6.91
C GLN A 15 3.39 -10.66 -8.09
N ALA A 16 2.91 -9.44 -7.90
CA ALA A 16 2.96 -8.41 -8.92
C ALA A 16 4.40 -7.97 -9.25
N GLN A 17 5.27 -7.92 -8.27
CA GLN A 17 6.70 -7.72 -8.46
C GLN A 17 7.35 -8.93 -9.17
N ILE A 18 6.91 -10.14 -8.88
CA ILE A 18 7.33 -11.37 -9.57
C ILE A 18 6.85 -11.35 -11.02
N SER A 19 5.62 -10.96 -11.29
CA SER A 19 5.08 -10.86 -12.66
C SER A 19 5.73 -9.75 -13.50
N GLN A 20 6.32 -8.75 -12.86
CA GLN A 20 7.10 -7.71 -13.53
C GLN A 20 8.59 -8.04 -13.66
N GLY A 21 8.99 -9.28 -13.38
CA GLY A 21 10.37 -9.73 -13.53
C GLY A 21 11.30 -9.32 -12.38
N TYR A 22 10.79 -8.66 -11.35
CA TYR A 22 11.60 -8.24 -10.21
C TYR A 22 11.82 -9.32 -9.15
N GLY A 23 11.03 -10.40 -9.14
CA GLY A 23 11.10 -11.46 -8.13
C GLY A 23 11.71 -12.78 -8.59
N SER A 24 11.75 -13.07 -9.89
CA SER A 24 12.09 -14.42 -10.36
C SER A 24 13.59 -14.73 -10.45
N MET A 25 14.46 -13.74 -10.34
CA MET A 25 15.91 -13.99 -10.40
C MET A 25 16.58 -14.33 -9.06
N GLY A 26 15.85 -14.25 -7.94
CA GLY A 26 16.40 -14.49 -6.60
C GLY A 26 16.46 -15.96 -6.18
N ASN A 27 15.74 -16.85 -6.84
CA ASN A 27 15.54 -18.22 -6.35
C ASN A 27 16.25 -19.32 -7.13
N ILE A 28 17.06 -18.99 -8.12
CA ILE A 28 17.86 -20.00 -8.81
C ILE A 28 19.20 -20.13 -8.08
N GLY A 29 19.26 -21.05 -7.14
CA GLY A 29 20.52 -21.56 -6.61
C GLY A 29 21.10 -20.85 -5.38
N ASN A 30 20.35 -20.03 -4.66
CA ASN A 30 20.83 -19.46 -3.41
C ASN A 30 20.14 -20.12 -2.19
N PRO A 31 20.86 -20.94 -1.39
CA PRO A 31 20.30 -21.61 -0.22
C PRO A 31 20.01 -20.67 0.97
N ARG A 32 20.24 -19.37 0.80
CA ARG A 32 19.87 -18.35 1.80
C ARG A 32 18.67 -17.59 1.28
N GLN A 33 17.48 -18.02 1.70
CA GLN A 33 16.35 -17.09 1.67
C GLN A 33 16.76 -15.87 2.50
N PRO A 34 16.67 -14.65 1.95
CA PRO A 34 16.87 -13.47 2.78
C PRO A 34 15.87 -13.54 3.93
N ALA A 35 16.34 -13.25 5.12
CA ALA A 35 15.43 -13.12 6.27
C ALA A 35 14.30 -12.18 5.88
N PRO A 36 13.05 -12.47 6.25
CA PRO A 36 11.95 -11.57 5.96
C PRO A 36 12.30 -10.19 6.53
N SER A 37 12.20 -9.16 5.71
CA SER A 37 12.46 -7.79 6.17
C SER A 37 11.54 -7.48 7.34
N PRO A 38 12.07 -6.97 8.45
CA PRO A 38 11.23 -6.55 9.57
C PRO A 38 10.17 -5.56 9.09
N SER A 39 8.96 -5.70 9.58
CA SER A 39 7.84 -4.85 9.21
C SER A 39 7.01 -4.49 10.43
N LEU A 40 6.12 -3.52 10.27
CA LEU A 40 5.07 -3.26 11.25
C LEU A 40 4.24 -4.53 11.47
N SER A 41 3.72 -4.69 12.68
CA SER A 41 2.85 -5.81 13.00
C SER A 41 1.64 -5.83 12.07
N ILE A 42 1.39 -6.99 11.49
CA ILE A 42 0.25 -7.20 10.61
C ILE A 42 -0.90 -7.74 11.46
N GLY A 43 -1.95 -6.94 11.63
CA GLY A 43 -3.17 -7.38 12.29
C GLY A 43 -3.89 -8.46 11.47
N GLN A 44 -4.89 -9.09 12.09
CA GLN A 44 -5.75 -10.03 11.37
C GLN A 44 -6.63 -9.26 10.37
N ASN A 45 -6.58 -9.63 9.10
CA ASN A 45 -7.47 -9.08 8.10
C ASN A 45 -8.82 -9.80 8.14
N PRO A 46 -9.89 -9.14 8.56
CA PRO A 46 -11.23 -9.73 8.56
C PRO A 46 -11.79 -9.94 7.15
N CYS A 47 -11.28 -9.20 6.17
CA CYS A 47 -11.66 -9.35 4.77
C CYS A 47 -10.84 -10.46 4.13
N LYS A 48 -11.49 -11.56 3.78
CA LYS A 48 -10.87 -12.70 3.11
C LYS A 48 -10.89 -12.60 1.58
N SER A 49 -11.38 -11.48 1.05
CA SER A 49 -11.42 -11.23 -0.38
C SER A 49 -10.27 -10.32 -0.78
N TRP A 50 -9.60 -10.67 -1.86
CA TRP A 50 -8.64 -9.81 -2.54
C TRP A 50 -8.92 -9.79 -4.03
N ILE A 51 -8.65 -8.66 -4.63
CA ILE A 51 -8.92 -8.43 -6.04
C ILE A 51 -7.57 -8.27 -6.74
N PRO A 52 -7.28 -9.03 -7.79
CA PRO A 52 -6.10 -8.80 -8.61
C PRO A 52 -6.07 -7.36 -9.13
N VAL A 53 -4.90 -6.72 -9.09
CA VAL A 53 -4.75 -5.30 -9.50
C VAL A 53 -5.31 -5.06 -10.91
N ALA A 54 -5.09 -5.97 -11.84
CA ALA A 54 -5.62 -5.89 -13.21
C ALA A 54 -7.16 -5.91 -13.29
N ARG A 55 -7.85 -6.33 -12.22
CA ARG A 55 -9.31 -6.47 -12.16
C ARG A 55 -10.02 -5.33 -11.43
N ILE A 56 -9.32 -4.30 -11.01
CA ILE A 56 -9.92 -3.18 -10.26
C ILE A 56 -11.04 -2.51 -11.05
N ALA A 57 -10.82 -2.24 -12.35
CA ALA A 57 -11.87 -1.66 -13.19
C ALA A 57 -13.07 -2.59 -13.36
N ASP A 58 -12.85 -3.90 -13.47
CA ASP A 58 -13.93 -4.89 -13.54
C ASP A 58 -14.76 -4.90 -12.25
N MET A 59 -14.08 -4.95 -11.11
CA MET A 59 -14.72 -4.94 -9.79
C MET A 59 -15.62 -3.72 -9.61
N LEU A 60 -15.09 -2.54 -9.88
CA LEU A 60 -15.83 -1.29 -9.67
C LEU A 60 -17.00 -1.11 -10.66
N LEU A 61 -16.90 -1.67 -11.87
CA LEU A 61 -17.96 -1.60 -12.87
C LEU A 61 -19.02 -2.69 -12.77
N ASN A 62 -18.71 -3.80 -12.07
CA ASN A 62 -19.58 -4.97 -11.99
C ASN A 62 -19.70 -5.52 -10.55
N PRO A 63 -20.21 -4.72 -9.59
CA PRO A 63 -20.46 -5.21 -8.24
C PRO A 63 -21.36 -6.45 -8.25
N GLY A 64 -21.02 -7.48 -7.46
CA GLY A 64 -21.73 -8.74 -7.42
C GLY A 64 -21.43 -9.71 -8.57
N GLY A 65 -20.67 -9.27 -9.59
CA GLY A 65 -20.22 -10.13 -10.67
C GLY A 65 -19.20 -11.17 -10.20
N GLN A 66 -19.12 -12.28 -10.92
CA GLN A 66 -18.17 -13.36 -10.62
C GLN A 66 -16.86 -13.17 -11.38
N TYR A 67 -15.78 -13.65 -10.78
CA TYR A 67 -14.46 -13.72 -11.42
C TYR A 67 -13.69 -14.94 -10.95
N GLU A 68 -12.88 -15.49 -11.86
CA GLU A 68 -11.98 -16.61 -11.56
C GLU A 68 -10.62 -16.12 -11.08
N PHE A 69 -10.15 -16.67 -9.98
CA PHE A 69 -8.81 -16.40 -9.45
C PHE A 69 -8.30 -17.57 -8.64
N ASP A 70 -7.08 -18.05 -8.94
CA ASP A 70 -6.42 -19.21 -8.30
C ASP A 70 -7.28 -20.49 -8.30
N GLY A 71 -8.03 -20.73 -9.37
CA GLY A 71 -8.92 -21.90 -9.50
C GLY A 71 -10.21 -21.81 -8.69
N GLU A 72 -10.50 -20.66 -8.10
CA GLU A 72 -11.72 -20.39 -7.36
C GLU A 72 -12.59 -19.35 -8.08
N THR A 73 -13.90 -19.57 -8.06
CA THR A 73 -14.88 -18.55 -8.46
C THR A 73 -15.18 -17.65 -7.27
N ARG A 74 -14.97 -16.36 -7.45
CA ARG A 74 -15.18 -15.32 -6.41
C ARG A 74 -16.16 -14.28 -6.90
N THR A 75 -16.68 -13.46 -5.97
CA THR A 75 -17.64 -12.41 -6.27
C THR A 75 -17.06 -11.05 -5.95
N TYR A 76 -17.21 -10.08 -6.85
CA TYR A 76 -16.78 -8.71 -6.62
C TYR A 76 -17.62 -8.05 -5.53
N PRO A 77 -16.99 -7.35 -4.57
CA PRO A 77 -17.71 -6.56 -3.59
C PRO A 77 -18.34 -5.31 -4.23
N ASP A 78 -19.38 -4.78 -3.58
CA ASP A 78 -19.89 -3.44 -3.87
C ASP A 78 -19.06 -2.41 -3.09
N THR A 79 -18.00 -1.91 -3.74
CA THR A 79 -17.02 -1.02 -3.13
C THR A 79 -17.54 0.42 -3.11
N LYS A 80 -17.78 0.96 -1.92
CA LYS A 80 -18.26 2.33 -1.70
C LYS A 80 -17.13 3.32 -1.45
N LEU A 81 -16.04 2.86 -0.83
CA LEU A 81 -14.89 3.67 -0.51
C LEU A 81 -13.62 3.00 -1.01
N VAL A 82 -12.80 3.78 -1.71
CA VAL A 82 -11.43 3.42 -2.07
C VAL A 82 -10.48 4.28 -1.28
N TYR A 83 -9.55 3.66 -0.56
CA TYR A 83 -8.43 4.36 0.05
C TYR A 83 -7.14 3.85 -0.60
N TRP A 84 -6.51 4.69 -1.38
CA TRP A 84 -5.35 4.33 -2.18
C TRP A 84 -4.06 4.87 -1.57
N CYS A 85 -3.12 3.96 -1.31
CA CYS A 85 -1.80 4.29 -0.78
C CYS A 85 -0.75 3.56 -1.58
N GLY A 86 0.21 4.30 -2.12
CA GLY A 86 1.29 3.76 -2.94
C GLY A 86 0.87 3.37 -4.35
N GLY A 87 1.78 3.54 -5.29
CA GLY A 87 1.53 3.30 -6.71
C GLY A 87 0.54 4.29 -7.35
N ASN A 88 0.41 4.21 -8.66
CA ASN A 88 -0.47 5.09 -9.42
C ASN A 88 -1.25 4.25 -10.44
N PRO A 89 -2.52 3.87 -10.15
CA PRO A 89 -3.32 3.01 -11.03
C PRO A 89 -3.52 3.64 -12.41
N PHE A 90 -3.63 4.97 -12.50
CA PHE A 90 -3.74 5.69 -13.77
C PHE A 90 -2.46 5.69 -14.60
N HIS A 91 -1.36 5.14 -14.07
CA HIS A 91 -0.11 4.97 -14.79
C HIS A 91 0.14 3.51 -15.19
N HIS A 92 -0.47 2.56 -14.49
CA HIS A 92 -0.20 1.12 -14.66
C HIS A 92 -1.30 0.34 -15.36
N HIS A 93 -2.55 0.84 -15.37
CA HIS A 93 -3.66 0.13 -16.00
C HIS A 93 -3.63 0.26 -17.54
N GLN A 94 -4.04 -0.83 -18.21
CA GLN A 94 -4.01 -0.93 -19.67
C GLN A 94 -5.08 -0.08 -20.37
N ASP A 95 -6.31 -0.04 -19.81
CA ASP A 95 -7.42 0.74 -20.35
C ASP A 95 -7.78 1.88 -19.38
N LEU A 96 -7.10 3.00 -19.55
CA LEU A 96 -7.32 4.18 -18.69
C LEU A 96 -8.72 4.78 -18.86
N ASN A 97 -9.29 4.74 -20.05
CA ASN A 97 -10.65 5.24 -20.28
C ASN A 97 -11.68 4.39 -19.51
N ARG A 98 -11.48 3.10 -19.46
CA ARG A 98 -12.30 2.19 -18.67
C ARG A 98 -12.10 2.43 -17.17
N LEU A 99 -10.85 2.63 -16.75
CA LEU A 99 -10.53 2.95 -15.35
C LEU A 99 -11.17 4.25 -14.90
N VAL A 100 -11.16 5.31 -15.72
CA VAL A 100 -11.87 6.58 -15.43
C VAL A 100 -13.36 6.36 -15.16
N ARG A 101 -14.02 5.54 -15.99
CA ARG A 101 -15.45 5.21 -15.78
C ARG A 101 -15.65 4.42 -14.48
N ALA A 102 -14.77 3.45 -14.21
CA ALA A 102 -14.80 2.63 -13.01
C ALA A 102 -14.57 3.47 -11.75
N TRP A 103 -13.61 4.37 -11.80
CA TRP A 103 -13.20 5.23 -10.68
C TRP A 103 -14.29 6.20 -10.21
N ARG A 104 -15.29 6.44 -11.05
CA ARG A 104 -16.47 7.27 -10.71
C ARG A 104 -17.59 6.49 -10.02
N LYS A 105 -17.40 5.19 -9.75
CA LYS A 105 -18.45 4.36 -9.12
C LYS A 105 -18.43 4.40 -7.59
N PRO A 106 -17.27 4.36 -6.91
CA PRO A 106 -17.24 4.54 -5.47
C PRO A 106 -17.82 5.90 -5.05
N GLU A 107 -18.38 5.93 -3.86
CA GLU A 107 -18.93 7.17 -3.27
C GLU A 107 -17.82 8.12 -2.81
N THR A 108 -16.66 7.56 -2.43
CA THR A 108 -15.52 8.32 -1.93
C THR A 108 -14.21 7.65 -2.32
N ILE A 109 -13.27 8.46 -2.80
CA ILE A 109 -11.90 8.03 -3.09
C ILE A 109 -10.94 8.92 -2.32
N ILE A 110 -10.12 8.30 -1.47
CA ILE A 110 -9.07 8.94 -0.69
C ILE A 110 -7.73 8.45 -1.20
N VAL A 111 -6.75 9.35 -1.30
CA VAL A 111 -5.39 8.99 -1.69
C VAL A 111 -4.36 9.65 -0.78
N ASN A 112 -3.32 8.89 -0.38
CA ASN A 112 -2.08 9.47 0.13
C ASN A 112 -1.13 9.65 -1.06
N GLU A 113 -0.70 10.89 -1.32
CA GLU A 113 0.11 11.14 -2.51
C GLU A 113 1.03 12.36 -2.30
N PRO A 114 2.34 12.22 -2.54
CA PRO A 114 3.26 13.35 -2.48
C PRO A 114 3.21 14.28 -3.71
N TRP A 115 2.60 13.82 -4.81
CA TRP A 115 2.57 14.53 -6.09
C TRP A 115 1.16 14.65 -6.66
N TRP A 116 0.92 15.66 -7.49
CA TRP A 116 -0.32 15.78 -8.25
C TRP A 116 -0.36 14.80 -9.44
N THR A 117 -0.34 13.52 -9.13
CA THR A 117 -0.50 12.44 -10.11
C THR A 117 -1.90 12.43 -10.71
N ALA A 118 -2.09 11.62 -11.76
CA ALA A 118 -3.42 11.40 -12.31
C ALA A 118 -4.36 10.78 -11.25
N THR A 119 -3.87 9.87 -10.39
CA THR A 119 -4.66 9.29 -9.31
C THR A 119 -5.13 10.37 -8.33
N ALA A 120 -4.25 11.28 -7.91
CA ALA A 120 -4.64 12.40 -7.03
C ALA A 120 -5.71 13.27 -7.67
N LYS A 121 -5.60 13.57 -8.97
CA LYS A 121 -6.56 14.40 -9.71
C LYS A 121 -7.95 13.75 -9.90
N PHE A 122 -8.02 12.44 -9.79
CA PHE A 122 -9.27 11.68 -9.87
C PHE A 122 -9.78 11.22 -8.50
N SER A 123 -9.22 11.71 -7.40
CA SER A 123 -9.64 11.40 -6.04
C SER A 123 -10.45 12.56 -5.44
N ASP A 124 -11.33 12.23 -4.49
CA ASP A 124 -12.17 13.23 -3.79
C ASP A 124 -11.39 13.89 -2.65
N ILE A 125 -10.53 13.12 -1.98
CA ILE A 125 -9.70 13.59 -0.87
C ILE A 125 -8.25 13.19 -1.14
N VAL A 126 -7.37 14.20 -1.16
CA VAL A 126 -5.93 14.00 -1.27
C VAL A 126 -5.28 14.36 0.06
N LEU A 127 -4.63 13.40 0.68
CA LEU A 127 -3.84 13.60 1.89
C LEU A 127 -2.38 13.71 1.46
N PRO A 128 -1.79 14.92 1.54
CA PRO A 128 -0.42 15.11 1.09
C PRO A 128 0.54 14.34 1.99
N SER A 129 1.32 13.45 1.40
CA SER A 129 2.31 12.65 2.10
C SER A 129 3.73 13.11 1.81
N THR A 130 4.62 12.89 2.78
CA THR A 130 6.03 13.26 2.65
C THR A 130 6.76 12.31 1.71
N THR A 131 7.75 12.85 1.02
CA THR A 131 8.79 12.07 0.35
C THR A 131 9.82 11.54 1.35
N THR A 132 10.70 10.65 0.92
CA THR A 132 11.80 10.14 1.76
C THR A 132 12.82 11.21 2.15
N LEU A 133 12.88 12.32 1.44
CA LEU A 133 13.75 13.46 1.80
C LEU A 133 13.21 14.27 2.98
N GLU A 134 11.93 14.18 3.24
CA GLU A 134 11.20 14.99 4.23
C GLU A 134 11.01 14.28 5.57
N ARG A 135 11.49 13.04 5.70
CA ARG A 135 11.39 12.24 6.92
C ARG A 135 12.64 11.41 7.16
N LYS A 136 12.80 10.92 8.38
CA LYS A 136 13.73 9.82 8.66
C LYS A 136 13.13 8.51 8.19
N ASP A 137 13.94 7.65 7.59
CA ASP A 137 13.50 6.37 7.06
C ASP A 137 14.66 5.36 7.05
N ILE A 138 14.38 4.13 6.68
CA ILE A 138 15.37 3.07 6.44
C ILE A 138 15.24 2.62 4.98
N GLY A 139 16.35 2.69 4.25
CA GLY A 139 16.45 2.14 2.91
C GLY A 139 17.02 0.72 2.94
N ALA A 140 16.30 -0.22 2.36
CA ALA A 140 16.76 -1.60 2.23
C ALA A 140 16.21 -2.24 0.95
N THR A 141 16.89 -3.23 0.43
CA THR A 141 16.45 -4.02 -0.70
C THR A 141 16.83 -5.47 -0.49
N SER A 142 16.00 -6.40 -0.95
CA SER A 142 16.28 -7.86 -0.90
C SER A 142 17.49 -8.29 -1.74
N ARG A 143 18.04 -7.39 -2.57
CA ARG A 143 19.19 -7.65 -3.45
C ARG A 143 20.51 -7.13 -2.90
N ASP A 144 20.46 -6.40 -1.80
CA ASP A 144 21.61 -5.80 -1.15
C ASP A 144 21.74 -6.30 0.28
N ARG A 145 22.96 -6.26 0.79
CA ARG A 145 23.27 -6.57 2.21
C ARG A 145 23.33 -5.33 3.07
N PHE A 146 23.10 -4.16 2.51
CA PHE A 146 23.19 -2.90 3.20
C PHE A 146 21.80 -2.43 3.64
N ILE A 147 21.74 -1.91 4.84
CA ILE A 147 20.62 -1.13 5.35
C ILE A 147 21.13 0.30 5.49
N LEU A 148 20.44 1.23 4.87
CA LEU A 148 20.81 2.63 4.85
C LEU A 148 19.92 3.40 5.82
N ALA A 149 20.54 4.11 6.78
CA ALA A 149 19.83 5.12 7.53
C ALA A 149 19.63 6.36 6.62
N MET A 150 18.39 6.77 6.48
CA MET A 150 18.00 7.92 5.67
C MET A 150 17.57 9.05 6.59
N ASP A 151 18.45 10.03 6.76
CA ASP A 151 18.12 11.22 7.55
C ASP A 151 17.23 12.18 6.75
N LYS A 152 16.40 12.91 7.48
CA LYS A 152 15.61 13.98 6.90
C LYS A 152 16.52 15.07 6.33
N ALA A 153 16.38 15.36 5.04
CA ALA A 153 17.19 16.36 4.34
C ALA A 153 16.51 17.73 4.28
N ILE A 154 15.18 17.77 4.24
CA ILE A 154 14.39 19.00 4.17
C ILE A 154 13.17 18.90 5.09
N GLU A 155 12.59 20.03 5.45
CA GLU A 155 11.30 20.04 6.14
C GLU A 155 10.17 19.65 5.19
N PRO A 156 9.08 19.03 5.69
CA PRO A 156 7.92 18.72 4.88
C PRO A 156 7.39 19.95 4.14
N VAL A 157 7.06 19.76 2.87
CA VAL A 157 6.56 20.84 2.02
C VAL A 157 5.06 21.06 2.27
N GLY A 158 4.67 22.29 2.59
CA GLY A 158 3.28 22.64 2.83
C GLY A 158 2.67 21.85 3.99
N ASP A 159 1.53 21.20 3.75
CA ASP A 159 0.81 20.40 4.74
C ASP A 159 1.15 18.90 4.68
N ALA A 160 2.22 18.52 3.98
CA ALA A 160 2.61 17.12 3.84
C ALA A 160 2.94 16.49 5.20
N ARG A 161 2.45 15.28 5.42
CA ARG A 161 2.67 14.50 6.63
C ARG A 161 3.22 13.13 6.29
N ASN A 162 3.99 12.55 7.21
CA ASN A 162 4.41 11.17 7.08
C ASN A 162 3.16 10.26 7.02
N ASP A 163 3.18 9.25 6.17
CA ASP A 163 2.08 8.26 6.08
C ASP A 163 1.74 7.65 7.44
N PHE A 164 2.76 7.35 8.26
CA PHE A 164 2.54 6.86 9.62
C PHE A 164 1.70 7.84 10.45
N ASP A 165 1.96 9.14 10.36
CA ASP A 165 1.22 10.17 11.11
C ASP A 165 -0.20 10.34 10.57
N ILE A 166 -0.40 10.21 9.26
CA ILE A 166 -1.73 10.20 8.64
C ILE A 166 -2.55 9.03 9.19
N PHE A 167 -2.00 7.82 9.15
CA PHE A 167 -2.69 6.63 9.66
C PHE A 167 -2.85 6.63 11.18
N ARG A 168 -1.87 7.13 11.92
CA ARG A 168 -1.96 7.32 13.36
C ARG A 168 -3.13 8.24 13.72
N GLY A 169 -3.28 9.36 13.00
CA GLY A 169 -4.40 10.28 13.18
C GLY A 169 -5.76 9.66 12.85
N LEU A 170 -5.83 8.80 11.85
CA LEU A 170 -7.03 8.02 11.53
C LEU A 170 -7.32 6.99 12.63
N ALA A 171 -6.31 6.23 13.06
CA ALA A 171 -6.43 5.24 14.12
C ALA A 171 -6.94 5.86 15.43
N GLN A 172 -6.46 7.06 15.77
CA GLN A 172 -6.94 7.80 16.95
C GLN A 172 -8.44 8.08 16.87
N ARG A 173 -8.94 8.54 15.71
CA ARG A 173 -10.36 8.82 15.49
C ARG A 173 -11.24 7.57 15.46
N LEU A 174 -10.66 6.45 15.07
CA LEU A 174 -11.34 5.15 15.01
C LEU A 174 -11.24 4.36 16.33
N GLY A 175 -10.52 4.88 17.34
CA GLY A 175 -10.34 4.22 18.63
C GLY A 175 -9.36 3.03 18.60
N THR A 176 -8.50 2.95 17.58
CA THR A 176 -7.51 1.86 17.38
C THR A 176 -6.08 2.38 17.44
N TYR A 177 -5.85 3.47 18.19
CA TYR A 177 -4.54 4.13 18.26
C TYR A 177 -3.45 3.19 18.78
N ASN A 178 -3.72 2.51 19.89
CA ASN A 178 -2.74 1.65 20.55
C ASN A 178 -2.41 0.41 19.72
N GLU A 179 -3.41 -0.15 19.03
CA GLU A 179 -3.25 -1.30 18.15
C GLU A 179 -2.41 -0.93 16.92
N PHE A 180 -2.56 0.29 16.43
CA PHE A 180 -1.80 0.76 15.27
C PHE A 180 -0.36 1.13 15.65
N THR A 181 -0.18 1.89 16.74
CA THR A 181 1.14 2.43 17.11
C THR A 181 1.97 1.47 17.96
N GLU A 182 1.33 0.51 18.64
CA GLU A 182 1.96 -0.30 19.69
C GLU A 182 2.73 0.54 20.72
N GLY A 183 2.27 1.78 20.94
CA GLY A 183 2.92 2.74 21.85
C GLY A 183 4.24 3.29 21.33
N ARG A 184 4.56 3.14 20.05
CA ARG A 184 5.81 3.62 19.43
C ARG A 184 5.58 4.86 18.59
N GLU A 185 6.50 5.80 18.69
CA GLU A 185 6.64 6.93 17.77
C GLU A 185 7.41 6.48 16.49
N PRO A 186 7.40 7.29 15.41
CA PRO A 186 8.07 6.92 14.16
C PRO A 186 9.54 6.52 14.33
N GLU A 187 10.30 7.24 15.15
CA GLU A 187 11.72 6.96 15.38
C GLU A 187 11.93 5.66 16.18
N ASP A 188 11.03 5.35 17.11
CA ASP A 188 11.07 4.08 17.85
C ASP A 188 10.77 2.90 16.92
N TRP A 189 9.90 3.09 15.94
CA TRP A 189 9.64 2.09 14.89
C TRP A 189 10.87 1.86 14.02
N LEU A 190 11.56 2.91 13.58
CA LEU A 190 12.78 2.77 12.78
C LEU A 190 13.84 1.96 13.53
N ARG A 191 14.05 2.29 14.81
CA ARG A 191 14.98 1.52 15.66
C ARG A 191 14.53 0.07 15.84
N HIS A 192 13.28 -0.15 16.15
CA HIS A 192 12.72 -1.49 16.33
C HIS A 192 12.84 -2.36 15.06
N ILE A 193 12.66 -1.76 13.88
CA ILE A 193 12.84 -2.45 12.60
C ILE A 193 14.32 -2.76 12.35
N TYR A 194 15.21 -1.83 12.68
CA TYR A 194 16.65 -2.01 12.48
C TYR A 194 17.24 -3.10 13.41
N ASP A 195 16.75 -3.20 14.64
CA ASP A 195 17.26 -4.12 15.67
C ASP A 195 16.78 -5.58 15.49
N ARG A 196 15.89 -5.86 14.54
CA ARG A 196 15.37 -7.20 14.23
C ARG A 196 16.14 -7.87 13.10
#